data_9b49bc4e308dbbbd2fa5b7f261fdaa78
#
_entry.id   9b49bc4e308dbbbd2fa5b7f261fdaa78
#
_cell.length_a   1.000
_cell.length_b   1.000
_cell.length_c   1.000
_cell.angle_alpha   90.00
_cell.angle_beta   90.00
_cell.angle_gamma   90.00
#
_symmetry.space_group_name_H-M   'P 1'
#
loop_
_entity.id
_entity.type
_entity.pdbx_description
1 polymer ?
#
loop_
_entity_poly.entity_id
_entity_poly.type
_entity_poly.pdbx_seq_one_letter_code
_entity_poly.pdbx_strand_id
1 'polypeptide(L)'
;ISYYVIAQDIALIPNISSNPAGVVATDVNTIITHPTTPNTITVAATIGGTYTVGIGGDYATLTAAAAAYNIGCLTGPVEFSLIDATYPSETFPITFNHINSNSSTPLTIKPAPGVNATISGSSTSGLIVLNGGDYITINGSNSNTLNSVCPMVSASRNLTLMNTSATTT
;
A
#
# COMPACT_ATOMS: atom_id res chain seq x y z
N ILE A 1 -6.18 -6.82 -16.39
CA ILE A 1 -5.99 -7.58 -17.64
C ILE A 1 -6.80 -8.86 -17.52
N SER A 2 -7.64 -9.12 -18.52
CA SER A 2 -8.40 -10.36 -18.62
C SER A 2 -7.72 -11.28 -19.63
N TYR A 3 -7.69 -12.57 -19.37
CA TYR A 3 -7.07 -13.56 -20.25
C TYR A 3 -7.78 -14.92 -20.13
N TYR A 4 -7.57 -15.76 -21.13
CA TYR A 4 -7.91 -17.18 -21.08
C TYR A 4 -6.86 -17.97 -21.86
N VAL A 5 -6.73 -19.22 -21.53
CA VAL A 5 -5.79 -20.15 -22.18
C VAL A 5 -6.59 -21.16 -22.97
N ILE A 6 -6.14 -21.47 -24.19
CA ILE A 6 -6.74 -22.50 -25.03
C ILE A 6 -5.65 -23.52 -25.36
N ALA A 7 -6.00 -24.78 -25.29
CA ALA A 7 -5.17 -25.89 -25.72
C ALA A 7 -5.93 -26.78 -26.71
N GLN A 8 -5.24 -27.24 -27.72
CA GLN A 8 -5.73 -28.20 -28.73
C GLN A 8 -4.74 -29.36 -28.82
N ASP A 9 -5.25 -30.57 -28.85
CA ASP A 9 -4.42 -31.76 -29.18
C ASP A 9 -4.26 -31.95 -30.68
N ILE A 10 -3.43 -32.92 -31.07
CA ILE A 10 -3.15 -33.26 -32.46
C ILE A 10 -3.93 -34.50 -32.95
N ALA A 11 -5.00 -34.86 -32.26
CA ALA A 11 -5.84 -36.02 -32.67
C ALA A 11 -6.49 -35.76 -34.04
N LEU A 12 -6.88 -36.82 -34.77
CA LEU A 12 -7.55 -36.71 -36.06
C LEU A 12 -8.86 -35.91 -35.97
N ILE A 13 -9.52 -35.98 -34.82
CA ILE A 13 -10.59 -35.07 -34.39
C ILE A 13 -10.05 -34.35 -33.16
N PRO A 14 -9.56 -33.10 -33.30
CA PRO A 14 -8.93 -32.40 -32.21
C PRO A 14 -9.87 -32.13 -31.03
N ASN A 15 -9.34 -32.31 -29.82
CA ASN A 15 -10.01 -31.85 -28.62
C ASN A 15 -9.50 -30.46 -28.26
N ILE A 16 -10.42 -29.55 -28.00
CA ILE A 16 -10.12 -28.20 -27.52
C ILE A 16 -10.56 -28.08 -26.08
N SER A 17 -9.69 -27.51 -25.27
CA SER A 17 -9.98 -27.18 -23.87
C SER A 17 -9.60 -25.73 -23.61
N SER A 18 -10.38 -25.05 -22.77
CA SER A 18 -10.07 -23.69 -22.32
C SER A 18 -10.11 -23.58 -20.80
N ASN A 19 -9.30 -22.64 -20.29
CA ASN A 19 -9.34 -22.25 -18.89
C ASN A 19 -9.47 -20.71 -18.78
N PRO A 20 -10.58 -20.18 -18.23
CA PRO A 20 -11.76 -20.91 -17.79
C PRO A 20 -12.47 -21.66 -18.93
N ALA A 21 -13.26 -22.66 -18.58
CA ALA A 21 -14.07 -23.39 -19.57
C ALA A 21 -15.10 -22.46 -20.23
N GLY A 22 -15.54 -22.80 -21.46
CA GLY A 22 -16.57 -22.04 -22.16
C GLY A 22 -16.25 -21.73 -23.62
N VAL A 23 -15.09 -22.18 -24.13
CA VAL A 23 -14.80 -22.21 -25.55
C VAL A 23 -15.30 -23.51 -26.13
N VAL A 24 -16.11 -23.44 -27.18
CA VAL A 24 -16.59 -24.58 -27.95
C VAL A 24 -16.15 -24.40 -29.38
N ALA A 25 -15.21 -25.20 -29.83
CA ALA A 25 -14.72 -25.20 -31.20
C ALA A 25 -14.05 -26.54 -31.53
N THR A 26 -13.83 -26.83 -32.82
CA THR A 26 -13.09 -28.00 -33.29
C THR A 26 -11.69 -27.66 -33.81
N ASP A 27 -11.37 -26.37 -33.85
CA ASP A 27 -10.05 -25.86 -34.25
C ASP A 27 -9.79 -24.53 -33.53
N VAL A 28 -8.63 -24.40 -32.92
CA VAL A 28 -8.20 -23.20 -32.19
C VAL A 28 -8.22 -21.95 -33.08
N ASN A 29 -7.97 -22.08 -34.39
CA ASN A 29 -7.98 -20.98 -35.35
C ASN A 29 -9.39 -20.48 -35.72
N THR A 30 -10.44 -21.24 -35.38
CA THR A 30 -11.85 -20.91 -35.68
C THR A 30 -12.62 -20.38 -34.47
N ILE A 31 -11.94 -20.15 -33.35
CA ILE A 31 -12.59 -19.67 -32.12
C ILE A 31 -13.01 -18.21 -32.30
N ILE A 32 -14.31 -18.00 -32.22
CA ILE A 32 -14.95 -16.67 -32.26
C ILE A 32 -15.65 -16.33 -30.96
N THR A 33 -15.74 -17.30 -30.03
CA THR A 33 -16.35 -17.13 -28.71
C THR A 33 -15.29 -17.32 -27.62
N HIS A 34 -15.34 -16.48 -26.61
CA HIS A 34 -14.46 -16.55 -25.45
C HIS A 34 -15.27 -16.88 -24.19
N PRO A 35 -14.63 -17.36 -23.10
CA PRO A 35 -15.29 -17.57 -21.83
C PRO A 35 -16.00 -16.30 -21.35
N THR A 36 -17.22 -16.44 -20.84
CA THR A 36 -18.00 -15.30 -20.32
C THR A 36 -17.37 -14.68 -19.06
N THR A 37 -16.59 -15.48 -18.33
CA THR A 37 -15.85 -15.07 -17.14
C THR A 37 -14.37 -15.40 -17.33
N PRO A 38 -13.59 -14.58 -18.03
CA PRO A 38 -12.15 -14.81 -18.18
C PRO A 38 -11.41 -14.68 -16.86
N ASN A 39 -10.25 -15.32 -16.76
CA ASN A 39 -9.34 -15.07 -15.66
C ASN A 39 -8.87 -13.61 -15.67
N THR A 40 -8.59 -13.05 -14.52
CA THR A 40 -8.08 -11.68 -14.39
C THR A 40 -6.75 -11.65 -13.67
N ILE A 41 -5.85 -10.81 -14.19
CA ILE A 41 -4.62 -10.42 -13.48
C ILE A 41 -4.75 -8.94 -13.15
N THR A 42 -4.61 -8.60 -11.88
CA THR A 42 -4.48 -7.22 -11.42
C THR A 42 -3.00 -6.85 -11.45
N VAL A 43 -2.65 -5.81 -12.19
CA VAL A 43 -1.31 -5.22 -12.15
C VAL A 43 -1.32 -4.20 -11.02
N ALA A 44 -0.50 -4.41 -10.00
CA ALA A 44 -0.32 -3.46 -8.91
C ALA A 44 0.30 -2.16 -9.46
N ALA A 45 -0.16 -1.01 -8.96
CA ALA A 45 0.49 0.26 -9.25
C ALA A 45 1.90 0.28 -8.63
N THR A 46 2.84 0.94 -9.29
CA THR A 46 4.16 1.16 -8.72
C THR A 46 4.10 2.23 -7.63
N ILE A 47 4.86 2.05 -6.56
CA ILE A 47 4.97 3.02 -5.47
C ILE A 47 6.44 3.23 -5.12
N GLY A 48 6.85 4.50 -5.06
CA GLY A 48 8.22 4.93 -4.74
C GLY A 48 8.30 6.45 -4.79
N GLY A 49 9.17 7.04 -3.98
CA GLY A 49 9.28 8.49 -3.83
C GLY A 49 8.40 9.05 -2.71
N THR A 50 8.19 10.36 -2.73
CA THR A 50 7.46 11.09 -1.68
C THR A 50 6.01 11.31 -2.10
N TYR A 51 5.10 10.99 -1.19
CA TYR A 51 3.66 11.23 -1.33
C TYR A 51 3.17 12.11 -0.19
N THR A 52 2.35 13.09 -0.53
CA THR A 52 1.67 13.95 0.43
C THR A 52 0.42 13.24 0.98
N VAL A 53 0.26 13.29 2.31
CA VAL A 53 -0.88 12.66 2.99
C VAL A 53 -1.63 13.72 3.76
N GLY A 54 -2.91 13.89 3.44
CA GLY A 54 -3.79 14.90 4.00
C GLY A 54 -4.79 15.43 2.97
N ILE A 55 -5.60 16.40 3.35
CA ILE A 55 -6.62 16.97 2.47
C ILE A 55 -5.95 17.69 1.29
N GLY A 56 -6.27 17.27 0.08
CA GLY A 56 -5.68 17.80 -1.15
C GLY A 56 -4.29 17.23 -1.48
N GLY A 57 -3.77 16.29 -0.71
CA GLY A 57 -2.57 15.52 -0.99
C GLY A 57 -2.81 14.35 -1.95
N ASP A 58 -1.76 13.59 -2.22
CA ASP A 58 -1.83 12.37 -3.03
C ASP A 58 -2.75 11.32 -2.40
N TYR A 59 -2.77 11.25 -1.07
CA TYR A 59 -3.69 10.44 -0.29
C TYR A 59 -4.40 11.31 0.75
N ALA A 60 -5.72 11.24 0.79
CA ALA A 60 -6.51 12.03 1.74
C ALA A 60 -6.32 11.60 3.21
N THR A 61 -5.88 10.36 3.46
CA THR A 61 -5.67 9.79 4.80
C THR A 61 -4.43 8.90 4.80
N LEU A 62 -3.82 8.70 5.97
CA LEU A 62 -2.73 7.74 6.13
C LEU A 62 -3.24 6.30 5.97
N THR A 63 -4.51 6.03 6.29
CA THR A 63 -5.19 4.76 6.03
C THR A 63 -5.18 4.44 4.53
N ALA A 64 -5.51 5.41 3.66
CA ALA A 64 -5.50 5.22 2.22
C ALA A 64 -4.07 5.04 1.67
N ALA A 65 -3.11 5.80 2.20
CA ALA A 65 -1.71 5.66 1.86
C ALA A 65 -1.15 4.27 2.23
N ALA A 66 -1.49 3.78 3.44
CA ALA A 66 -1.11 2.45 3.89
C ALA A 66 -1.73 1.34 3.01
N ALA A 67 -3.00 1.48 2.63
CA ALA A 67 -3.67 0.52 1.74
C ALA A 67 -2.97 0.45 0.37
N ALA A 68 -2.61 1.60 -0.22
CA ALA A 68 -1.88 1.66 -1.48
C ALA A 68 -0.47 1.05 -1.35
N TYR A 69 0.24 1.37 -0.26
CA TYR A 69 1.57 0.82 0.03
C TYR A 69 1.54 -0.70 0.13
N ASN A 70 0.57 -1.26 0.85
CA ASN A 70 0.48 -2.70 1.12
C ASN A 70 0.30 -3.56 -0.13
N ILE A 71 -0.31 -3.01 -1.18
CA ILE A 71 -0.56 -3.73 -2.45
C ILE A 71 0.33 -3.25 -3.60
N GLY A 72 1.09 -2.17 -3.39
CA GLY A 72 1.90 -1.54 -4.42
C GLY A 72 3.14 -2.36 -4.79
N CYS A 73 3.66 -2.16 -5.99
CA CYS A 73 4.96 -2.68 -6.39
C CYS A 73 6.03 -1.65 -6.02
N LEU A 74 6.83 -1.94 -4.98
CA LEU A 74 7.86 -1.01 -4.49
C LEU A 74 9.00 -0.87 -5.51
N THR A 75 9.26 0.37 -5.94
CA THR A 75 10.32 0.70 -6.91
C THR A 75 11.48 1.48 -6.30
N GLY A 76 11.39 1.85 -5.02
CA GLY A 76 12.39 2.60 -4.28
C GLY A 76 11.89 3.00 -2.90
N PRO A 77 12.65 3.84 -2.17
CA PRO A 77 12.21 4.39 -0.90
C PRO A 77 10.87 5.11 -1.04
N VAL A 78 10.00 4.97 -0.04
CA VAL A 78 8.70 5.63 0.04
C VAL A 78 8.70 6.58 1.23
N GLU A 79 8.24 7.82 1.04
CA GLU A 79 7.99 8.76 2.13
C GLU A 79 6.53 9.20 2.10
N PHE A 80 5.85 9.05 3.24
CA PHE A 80 4.55 9.67 3.48
C PHE A 80 4.74 10.95 4.28
N SER A 81 4.55 12.08 3.62
CA SER A 81 4.70 13.42 4.16
C SER A 81 3.34 13.94 4.63
N LEU A 82 3.13 14.01 5.94
CA LEU A 82 1.87 14.42 6.56
C LEU A 82 1.71 15.93 6.46
N ILE A 83 0.75 16.40 5.65
CA ILE A 83 0.56 17.83 5.35
C ILE A 83 -0.47 18.54 6.22
N ASP A 84 -1.29 17.78 6.96
CA ASP A 84 -2.33 18.33 7.84
C ASP A 84 -1.91 18.34 9.31
N ALA A 85 -2.47 19.27 10.08
CA ALA A 85 -2.27 19.32 11.54
C ALA A 85 -3.06 18.22 12.27
N THR A 86 -4.17 17.74 11.71
CA THR A 86 -5.03 16.71 12.30
C THR A 86 -5.57 15.74 11.26
N TYR A 87 -5.81 14.49 11.67
CA TYR A 87 -6.25 13.40 10.81
C TYR A 87 -7.55 12.76 11.34
N PRO A 88 -8.70 13.46 11.25
CA PRO A 88 -9.96 12.99 11.86
C PRO A 88 -10.64 11.86 11.08
N SER A 89 -10.27 11.64 9.82
CA SER A 89 -10.92 10.67 8.91
C SER A 89 -10.17 9.33 8.82
N GLU A 90 -9.22 9.09 9.74
CA GLU A 90 -8.48 7.82 9.76
C GLU A 90 -9.35 6.66 10.24
N THR A 91 -9.10 5.49 9.67
CA THR A 91 -9.68 4.22 10.15
C THR A 91 -8.61 3.42 10.88
N PHE A 92 -8.87 3.06 12.13
CA PHE A 92 -7.90 2.37 12.97
C PHE A 92 -8.22 0.88 13.18
N PRO A 93 -7.21 0.02 13.29
CA PRO A 93 -5.78 0.33 13.18
C PRO A 93 -5.34 0.57 11.74
N ILE A 94 -4.39 1.49 11.54
CA ILE A 94 -3.68 1.65 10.28
C ILE A 94 -2.62 0.55 10.23
N THR A 95 -2.77 -0.38 9.29
CA THR A 95 -1.91 -1.56 9.23
C THR A 95 -0.93 -1.49 8.06
N PHE A 96 0.35 -1.74 8.33
CA PHE A 96 1.40 -1.92 7.34
C PHE A 96 1.82 -3.39 7.31
N ASN A 97 1.65 -4.06 6.17
CA ASN A 97 1.89 -5.49 6.00
C ASN A 97 2.57 -5.86 4.67
N HIS A 98 3.30 -4.91 4.07
CA HIS A 98 3.98 -5.15 2.81
C HIS A 98 5.14 -6.12 3.00
N ILE A 99 5.04 -7.34 2.44
CA ILE A 99 5.99 -8.44 2.66
C ILE A 99 7.28 -8.33 1.83
N ASN A 100 7.33 -7.43 0.84
CA ASN A 100 8.48 -7.27 -0.05
C ASN A 100 9.30 -6.00 0.23
N SER A 101 9.04 -5.32 1.36
CA SER A 101 9.87 -4.20 1.80
C SER A 101 11.28 -4.69 2.19
N ASN A 102 12.30 -3.91 1.86
CA ASN A 102 13.69 -4.24 2.10
C ASN A 102 14.53 -2.97 2.28
N SER A 103 15.83 -3.11 2.49
CA SER A 103 16.72 -1.97 2.73
C SER A 103 16.80 -0.95 1.58
N SER A 104 16.45 -1.34 0.36
CA SER A 104 16.40 -0.45 -0.82
C SER A 104 15.03 0.21 -1.00
N THR A 105 14.01 -0.27 -0.31
CA THR A 105 12.62 0.20 -0.41
C THR A 105 12.02 0.53 0.97
N PRO A 106 12.73 1.26 1.85
CA PRO A 106 12.21 1.61 3.17
C PRO A 106 11.03 2.56 3.07
N LEU A 107 10.13 2.49 4.06
CA LEU A 107 9.04 3.45 4.25
C LEU A 107 9.39 4.42 5.37
N THR A 108 9.22 5.72 5.12
CA THR A 108 9.29 6.76 6.14
C THR A 108 7.96 7.48 6.25
N ILE A 109 7.44 7.63 7.45
CA ILE A 109 6.24 8.42 7.75
C ILE A 109 6.68 9.59 8.61
N LYS A 110 6.42 10.83 8.16
CA LYS A 110 6.86 12.04 8.88
C LYS A 110 5.93 13.22 8.58
N PRO A 111 5.85 14.22 9.48
CA PRO A 111 5.22 15.50 9.16
C PRO A 111 5.97 16.24 8.05
N ALA A 112 5.24 16.95 7.19
CA ALA A 112 5.80 17.87 6.21
C ALA A 112 6.56 19.02 6.91
N PRO A 113 7.49 19.70 6.22
CA PRO A 113 8.19 20.82 6.79
C PRO A 113 7.23 21.88 7.36
N GLY A 114 7.43 22.25 8.62
CA GLY A 114 6.61 23.23 9.35
C GLY A 114 5.28 22.70 9.88
N VAL A 115 4.90 21.47 9.61
CA VAL A 115 3.64 20.86 10.09
C VAL A 115 3.86 20.20 11.46
N ASN A 116 2.90 20.40 12.38
CA ASN A 116 2.77 19.63 13.62
C ASN A 116 1.56 18.71 13.47
N ALA A 117 1.79 17.45 13.12
CA ALA A 117 0.74 16.49 12.80
C ALA A 117 0.27 15.73 14.05
N THR A 118 -1.03 15.60 14.22
CA THR A 118 -1.66 14.79 15.27
C THR A 118 -2.58 13.75 14.64
N ILE A 119 -2.28 12.48 14.87
CA ILE A 119 -3.14 11.35 14.53
C ILE A 119 -3.74 10.83 15.83
N SER A 120 -5.04 10.95 15.99
CA SER A 120 -5.75 10.52 17.21
C SER A 120 -6.99 9.71 16.89
N GLY A 121 -7.26 8.72 17.71
CA GLY A 121 -8.45 7.89 17.59
C GLY A 121 -8.48 6.77 18.61
N SER A 122 -9.49 5.91 18.51
CA SER A 122 -9.69 4.81 19.43
C SER A 122 -9.43 3.47 18.74
N SER A 123 -8.53 2.68 19.30
CA SER A 123 -8.26 1.32 18.83
C SER A 123 -7.75 0.46 19.99
N THR A 124 -8.27 -0.75 20.10
CA THR A 124 -7.79 -1.75 21.09
C THR A 124 -6.50 -2.42 20.68
N SER A 125 -6.15 -2.36 19.38
CA SER A 125 -4.93 -2.99 18.82
C SER A 125 -3.79 -1.99 18.56
N GLY A 126 -3.96 -0.73 19.01
CA GLY A 126 -3.03 0.35 18.68
C GLY A 126 -3.46 1.14 17.44
N LEU A 127 -2.93 2.35 17.26
CA LEU A 127 -3.27 3.19 16.12
C LEU A 127 -2.55 2.75 14.84
N ILE A 128 -1.29 2.34 14.98
CA ILE A 128 -0.47 1.82 13.88
C ILE A 128 -0.06 0.40 14.23
N VAL A 129 -0.25 -0.53 13.31
CA VAL A 129 0.10 -1.94 13.45
C VAL A 129 1.06 -2.32 12.33
N LEU A 130 2.22 -2.86 12.71
CA LEU A 130 3.18 -3.45 11.78
C LEU A 130 2.97 -4.97 11.77
N ASN A 131 2.32 -5.46 10.73
CA ASN A 131 1.98 -6.87 10.59
C ASN A 131 2.77 -7.49 9.43
N GLY A 132 4.05 -7.74 9.66
CA GLY A 132 4.98 -8.24 8.66
C GLY A 132 5.56 -7.15 7.74
N GLY A 133 5.28 -5.86 8.02
CA GLY A 133 5.94 -4.75 7.34
C GLY A 133 7.30 -4.46 7.98
N ASP A 134 8.36 -4.58 7.18
CA ASP A 134 9.73 -4.31 7.60
C ASP A 134 10.23 -2.96 7.06
N TYR A 135 11.36 -2.48 7.55
CA TYR A 135 12.03 -1.25 7.11
C TYR A 135 11.15 0.00 7.16
N ILE A 136 10.32 0.11 8.20
CA ILE A 136 9.40 1.24 8.42
C ILE A 136 9.98 2.16 9.49
N THR A 137 10.06 3.45 9.18
CA THR A 137 10.48 4.50 10.10
C THR A 137 9.34 5.48 10.34
N ILE A 138 8.95 5.67 11.59
CA ILE A 138 8.05 6.76 12.00
C ILE A 138 8.94 7.87 12.57
N ASN A 139 9.10 8.94 11.80
CA ASN A 139 9.95 10.06 12.14
C ASN A 139 9.11 11.24 12.65
N GLY A 140 9.28 11.60 13.90
CA GLY A 140 8.55 12.71 14.53
C GLY A 140 9.06 14.11 14.16
N SER A 141 10.08 14.25 13.32
CA SER A 141 10.63 15.55 12.93
C SER A 141 9.99 16.07 11.63
N ASN A 142 9.59 17.34 11.64
CA ASN A 142 9.14 18.07 10.45
C ASN A 142 10.28 18.85 9.74
N SER A 143 11.53 18.62 10.11
CA SER A 143 12.70 19.20 9.45
C SER A 143 13.40 18.14 8.59
N ASN A 144 14.02 18.61 7.48
CA ASN A 144 14.84 17.74 6.63
C ASN A 144 16.29 17.61 7.13
N THR A 145 16.65 18.35 8.18
CA THR A 145 17.98 18.27 8.79
C THR A 145 18.02 17.14 9.79
N LEU A 146 18.67 16.04 9.40
CA LEU A 146 19.14 15.05 10.35
C LEU A 146 20.19 15.71 11.21
N ASN A 147 19.87 16.02 12.47
CA ASN A 147 20.85 16.51 13.40
C ASN A 147 21.71 15.31 13.84
N SER A 148 22.84 15.13 13.16
CA SER A 148 23.77 14.02 13.40
C SER A 148 24.68 14.24 14.62
N VAL A 149 24.39 15.26 15.44
CA VAL A 149 25.20 15.59 16.63
C VAL A 149 24.55 14.97 17.85
N CYS A 150 25.28 14.09 18.49
CA CYS A 150 24.92 13.57 19.82
C CYS A 150 25.63 14.41 20.91
N PRO A 151 24.93 14.95 21.93
CA PRO A 151 23.53 14.73 22.28
C PRO A 151 22.57 15.54 21.38
N MET A 152 21.42 14.96 21.08
CA MET A 152 20.35 15.61 20.31
C MET A 152 19.78 16.80 21.10
N VAL A 153 20.26 18.00 20.86
CA VAL A 153 19.89 19.21 21.60
C VAL A 153 18.55 19.80 21.17
N SER A 154 17.96 19.35 20.07
CA SER A 154 16.65 19.80 19.62
C SER A 154 16.00 18.73 18.73
N ALA A 155 15.42 17.72 19.33
CA ALA A 155 14.50 16.87 18.60
C ALA A 155 13.16 17.63 18.48
N SER A 156 12.84 18.11 17.28
CA SER A 156 11.50 18.63 17.02
C SER A 156 10.52 17.45 17.09
N ARG A 157 9.55 17.53 17.99
CA ARG A 157 8.50 16.52 18.22
C ARG A 157 7.22 17.01 17.58
N ASN A 158 7.15 16.84 16.27
CA ASN A 158 6.08 17.41 15.45
C ASN A 158 5.04 16.36 15.02
N LEU A 159 5.18 15.12 15.48
CA LEU A 159 4.19 14.05 15.29
C LEU A 159 3.67 13.58 16.65
N THR A 160 2.36 13.66 16.82
CA THR A 160 1.65 13.10 17.96
C THR A 160 0.78 11.93 17.53
N LEU A 161 0.94 10.78 18.17
CA LEU A 161 0.06 9.62 18.05
C LEU A 161 -0.67 9.44 19.37
N MET A 162 -2.00 9.61 19.40
CA MET A 162 -2.79 9.60 20.62
C MET A 162 -3.95 8.58 20.52
N ASN A 163 -3.80 7.46 21.21
CA ASN A 163 -4.89 6.50 21.34
C ASN A 163 -5.85 6.94 22.45
N THR A 164 -7.11 7.11 22.10
CA THR A 164 -8.19 7.54 23.02
C THR A 164 -9.04 6.37 23.51
N SER A 165 -8.63 5.12 23.25
CA SER A 165 -9.33 3.93 23.76
C SER A 165 -9.34 3.94 25.29
N ALA A 166 -10.52 3.76 25.88
CA ALA A 166 -10.68 3.65 27.33
C ALA A 166 -10.35 2.25 27.87
N THR A 167 -10.05 1.28 27.00
CA THR A 167 -9.70 -0.08 27.42
C THR A 167 -8.23 -0.14 27.82
N THR A 168 -7.97 -0.01 29.11
CA THR A 168 -6.66 -0.38 29.69
C THR A 168 -6.63 -1.90 29.78
N THR A 169 -5.75 -2.55 29.06
CA THR A 169 -5.36 -3.94 29.30
C THR A 169 -4.33 -3.99 30.41
#